data_969c6c8e24fb17c91ce0fb734af83ee2
#
_entry.id   969c6c8e24fb17c91ce0fb734af83ee2
#
_cell.length_a   1.000
_cell.length_b   1.000
_cell.length_c   1.000
_cell.angle_alpha   90.00
_cell.angle_beta   90.00
_cell.angle_gamma   90.00
#
_symmetry.space_group_name_H-M   'P 1'
#
loop_
_entity.id
_entity.type
_entity.pdbx_description
1 polymer ?
#
loop_
_entity_poly.entity_id
_entity_poly.type
_entity_poly.pdbx_seq_one_letter_code
_entity_poly.pdbx_strand_id
1 'polypeptide(L)'
;MADPNDINGLQHFNHWSETYERSFMQWIIFDRVHRRVLALIPANFVPANIVDIGCGTGRLLRRMHARWPKAGLAGVDVAEGMVTRARERTDFATIYQAAAEQLPLDDASVDLATSTISFHHWSNQAKGVSEAVRVLRVGGLFILADMNLAAHGNPISRSAVNTLFINSGLSIRSQASPVPFFTFTVGGKK
;
A
#
# COMPACT_ATOMS: atom_id res chain seq x y z
N MET A 1 -14.95 -15.31 6.35
CA MET A 1 -13.80 -15.23 7.27
C MET A 1 -12.61 -15.81 6.52
N ALA A 2 -11.64 -14.98 6.15
CA ALA A 2 -10.38 -15.51 5.61
C ALA A 2 -9.64 -16.20 6.76
N ASP A 3 -9.17 -17.42 6.50
CA ASP A 3 -8.40 -18.21 7.47
C ASP A 3 -7.08 -17.50 7.74
N PRO A 4 -6.75 -17.14 8.99
CA PRO A 4 -5.45 -16.56 9.33
C PRO A 4 -4.27 -17.51 9.06
N ASN A 5 -4.55 -18.78 8.74
CA ASN A 5 -3.60 -19.82 8.33
C ASN A 5 -3.71 -20.17 6.84
N ASP A 6 -4.14 -19.28 5.97
CA ASP A 6 -4.16 -19.54 4.52
C ASP A 6 -2.71 -19.66 3.97
N ILE A 7 -2.08 -20.77 4.34
CA ILE A 7 -0.76 -21.20 3.89
C ILE A 7 -0.72 -21.29 2.35
N ASN A 8 -1.84 -21.60 1.71
CA ASN A 8 -1.94 -21.70 0.25
C ASN A 8 -1.84 -20.30 -0.40
N GLY A 9 -2.46 -19.29 0.17
CA GLY A 9 -2.34 -17.90 -0.31
C GLY A 9 -0.92 -17.36 -0.18
N LEU A 10 -0.29 -17.53 0.97
CA LEU A 10 1.10 -17.11 1.22
C LEU A 10 2.10 -17.89 0.37
N GLN A 11 1.92 -19.22 0.20
CA GLN A 11 2.76 -20.04 -0.68
C GLN A 11 2.61 -19.62 -2.14
N HIS A 12 1.40 -19.26 -2.58
CA HIS A 12 1.16 -18.74 -3.92
C HIS A 12 1.93 -17.44 -4.16
N PHE A 13 1.95 -16.50 -3.20
CA PHE A 13 2.71 -15.25 -3.29
C PHE A 13 4.23 -15.49 -3.27
N ASN A 14 4.71 -16.43 -2.49
CA ASN A 14 6.12 -16.80 -2.46
C ASN A 14 6.59 -17.36 -3.81
N HIS A 15 5.83 -18.26 -4.42
CA HIS A 15 6.13 -18.80 -5.75
C HIS A 15 5.90 -17.75 -6.86
N TRP A 16 4.85 -16.94 -6.72
CA TRP A 16 4.52 -15.89 -7.69
C TRP A 16 5.57 -14.77 -7.73
N SER A 17 6.27 -14.54 -6.62
CA SER A 17 7.37 -13.56 -6.58
C SER A 17 8.44 -13.81 -7.64
N GLU A 18 8.63 -15.06 -8.09
CA GLU A 18 9.62 -15.43 -9.12
C GLU A 18 9.20 -15.01 -10.54
N THR A 19 7.90 -15.02 -10.83
CA THR A 19 7.35 -14.72 -12.15
C THR A 19 6.67 -13.36 -12.22
N TYR A 20 6.41 -12.73 -11.07
CA TYR A 20 5.62 -11.51 -10.89
C TYR A 20 6.08 -10.34 -11.78
N GLU A 21 7.37 -10.15 -11.95
CA GLU A 21 7.90 -9.06 -12.78
C GLU A 21 8.01 -9.40 -14.27
N ARG A 22 7.77 -10.66 -14.67
CA ARG A 22 7.89 -11.09 -16.07
C ARG A 22 6.59 -10.92 -16.87
N SER A 23 5.45 -10.74 -16.23
CA SER A 23 4.20 -10.49 -16.93
C SER A 23 4.15 -9.05 -17.45
N PHE A 24 4.34 -8.86 -18.76
CA PHE A 24 4.29 -7.57 -19.44
C PHE A 24 2.96 -6.82 -19.19
N MET A 25 1.83 -7.53 -19.20
CA MET A 25 0.51 -6.94 -18.94
C MET A 25 0.38 -6.43 -17.50
N GLN A 26 0.83 -7.20 -16.51
CA GLN A 26 0.84 -6.78 -15.11
C GLN A 26 1.78 -5.59 -14.92
N TRP A 27 2.93 -5.59 -15.59
CA TRP A 27 3.86 -4.48 -15.55
C TRP A 27 3.21 -3.16 -16.02
N ILE A 28 2.47 -3.16 -17.13
CA ILE A 28 1.77 -1.98 -17.64
C ILE A 28 0.70 -1.49 -16.67
N ILE A 29 -0.09 -2.40 -16.09
CA ILE A 29 -1.19 -2.05 -15.17
C ILE A 29 -0.60 -1.43 -13.88
N PHE A 30 0.36 -2.11 -13.26
CA PHE A 30 0.99 -1.61 -12.04
C PHE A 30 1.73 -0.29 -12.26
N ASP A 31 2.37 -0.13 -13.41
CA ASP A 31 3.02 1.12 -13.77
C ASP A 31 2.03 2.29 -13.83
N ARG A 32 0.86 2.08 -14.42
CA ARG A 32 -0.22 3.09 -14.46
C ARG A 32 -0.76 3.40 -13.07
N VAL A 33 -0.97 2.37 -12.23
CA VAL A 33 -1.44 2.55 -10.85
C VAL A 33 -0.41 3.36 -10.05
N HIS A 34 0.86 2.97 -10.08
CA HIS A 34 1.92 3.67 -9.34
C HIS A 34 2.10 5.12 -9.80
N ARG A 35 2.10 5.37 -11.12
CA ARG A 35 2.15 6.75 -11.64
C ARG A 35 0.96 7.57 -11.17
N ARG A 36 -0.23 6.97 -11.11
CA ARG A 36 -1.41 7.67 -10.64
C ARG A 36 -1.34 7.95 -9.14
N VAL A 37 -0.89 7.00 -8.32
CA VAL A 37 -0.65 7.23 -6.88
C VAL A 37 0.28 8.42 -6.67
N LEU A 38 1.42 8.46 -7.35
CA LEU A 38 2.36 9.58 -7.25
C LEU A 38 1.76 10.92 -7.72
N ALA A 39 0.90 10.90 -8.74
CA ALA A 39 0.20 12.09 -9.23
C ALA A 39 -0.89 12.63 -8.29
N LEU A 40 -1.39 11.80 -7.37
CA LEU A 40 -2.37 12.22 -6.36
C LEU A 40 -1.74 12.95 -5.17
N ILE A 41 -0.42 12.87 -5.03
CA ILE A 41 0.31 13.57 -3.97
C ILE A 41 0.50 15.03 -4.41
N PRO A 42 0.01 16.00 -3.61
CA PRO A 42 0.14 17.42 -3.95
C PRO A 42 1.60 17.83 -4.23
N ALA A 43 1.81 18.71 -5.20
CA ALA A 43 3.16 19.09 -5.63
C ALA A 43 3.99 19.77 -4.52
N ASN A 44 3.32 20.46 -3.59
CA ASN A 44 3.91 21.10 -2.43
C ASN A 44 4.03 20.16 -1.21
N PHE A 45 3.58 18.91 -1.30
CA PHE A 45 3.73 17.93 -0.22
C PHE A 45 5.05 17.17 -0.41
N VAL A 46 6.00 17.45 0.48
CA VAL A 46 7.32 16.81 0.49
C VAL A 46 7.43 15.96 1.75
N PRO A 47 7.16 14.65 1.66
CA PRO A 47 7.24 13.76 2.81
C PRO A 47 8.68 13.55 3.25
N ALA A 48 8.94 13.59 4.56
CA ALA A 48 10.22 13.20 5.14
C ALA A 48 10.30 11.68 5.37
N ASN A 49 9.16 11.06 5.74
CA ASN A 49 9.08 9.62 5.96
C ASN A 49 7.86 9.02 5.25
N ILE A 50 8.06 7.90 4.58
CA ILE A 50 7.04 7.23 3.76
C ILE A 50 6.99 5.75 4.13
N VAL A 51 5.78 5.17 4.21
CA VAL A 51 5.58 3.72 4.26
C VAL A 51 4.72 3.24 3.10
N ASP A 52 5.13 2.12 2.48
CA ASP A 52 4.32 1.38 1.50
C ASP A 52 3.85 0.06 2.12
N ILE A 53 2.55 -0.10 2.32
CA ILE A 53 1.91 -1.23 3.01
C ILE A 53 1.45 -2.25 1.96
N GLY A 54 2.00 -3.47 2.01
CA GLY A 54 1.92 -4.45 0.94
C GLY A 54 2.84 -4.05 -0.20
N CYS A 55 4.12 -3.77 0.10
CA CYS A 55 5.08 -3.19 -0.84
C CYS A 55 5.52 -4.14 -1.95
N GLY A 56 5.21 -5.44 -1.85
CA GLY A 56 5.66 -6.44 -2.80
C GLY A 56 7.17 -6.43 -2.97
N THR A 57 7.64 -6.40 -4.21
CA THR A 57 9.07 -6.32 -4.55
C THR A 57 9.65 -4.90 -4.51
N GLY A 58 8.97 -3.94 -3.87
CA GLY A 58 9.44 -2.57 -3.68
C GLY A 58 9.36 -1.67 -4.91
N ARG A 59 8.51 -1.98 -5.90
CA ARG A 59 8.41 -1.20 -7.16
C ARG A 59 7.96 0.24 -6.94
N LEU A 60 6.97 0.48 -6.06
CA LEU A 60 6.52 1.83 -5.74
C LEU A 60 7.58 2.57 -4.90
N LEU A 61 8.25 1.89 -3.97
CA LEU A 61 9.35 2.46 -3.18
C LEU A 61 10.50 3.00 -4.07
N ARG A 62 10.89 2.27 -5.13
CA ARG A 62 11.90 2.76 -6.08
C ARG A 62 11.48 4.06 -6.77
N ARG A 63 10.19 4.20 -7.12
CA ARG A 63 9.65 5.43 -7.72
C ARG A 63 9.58 6.57 -6.72
N MET A 64 9.25 6.27 -5.47
CA MET A 64 9.24 7.25 -4.38
C MET A 64 10.65 7.74 -4.08
N HIS A 65 11.64 6.85 -4.03
CA HIS A 65 13.05 7.22 -3.87
C HIS A 65 13.53 8.14 -4.98
N ALA A 66 13.19 7.83 -6.23
CA ALA A 66 13.54 8.69 -7.38
C ALA A 66 12.92 10.10 -7.27
N ARG A 67 11.71 10.22 -6.67
CA ARG A 67 11.04 11.52 -6.49
C ARG A 67 11.50 12.26 -5.24
N TRP A 68 11.79 11.54 -4.15
CA TRP A 68 12.20 12.07 -2.85
C TRP A 68 13.43 11.33 -2.32
N PRO A 69 14.61 11.56 -2.88
CA PRO A 69 15.82 10.78 -2.55
C PRO A 69 16.32 10.97 -1.11
N LYS A 70 15.80 11.99 -0.41
CA LYS A 70 16.13 12.27 1.01
C LYS A 70 15.10 11.75 1.99
N ALA A 71 13.96 11.21 1.52
CA ALA A 71 12.93 10.68 2.39
C ALA A 71 13.36 9.33 2.98
N GLY A 72 13.08 9.13 4.26
CA GLY A 72 13.11 7.80 4.88
C GLY A 72 12.01 6.92 4.28
N LEU A 73 12.37 5.76 3.76
CA LEU A 73 11.44 4.84 3.11
C LEU A 73 11.34 3.54 3.89
N ALA A 74 10.11 3.11 4.16
CA ALA A 74 9.80 1.80 4.72
C ALA A 74 8.85 1.03 3.79
N GLY A 75 9.08 -0.26 3.66
CA GLY A 75 8.15 -1.19 3.02
C GLY A 75 7.72 -2.26 4.02
N VAL A 76 6.45 -2.63 3.97
CA VAL A 76 5.89 -3.71 4.79
C VAL A 76 5.19 -4.70 3.88
N ASP A 77 5.51 -5.98 3.99
CA ASP A 77 4.81 -7.05 3.28
C ASP A 77 4.78 -8.31 4.16
N VAL A 78 3.72 -9.11 4.03
CA VAL A 78 3.55 -10.34 4.81
C VAL A 78 4.29 -11.52 4.17
N ALA A 79 4.47 -11.50 2.84
CA ALA A 79 5.06 -12.59 2.08
C ALA A 79 6.59 -12.54 2.11
N GLU A 80 7.22 -13.56 2.68
CA GLU A 80 8.68 -13.66 2.80
C GLU A 80 9.41 -13.51 1.46
N GLY A 81 8.91 -14.14 0.39
CA GLY A 81 9.49 -14.05 -0.96
C GLY A 81 9.45 -12.62 -1.52
N MET A 82 8.41 -11.84 -1.21
CA MET A 82 8.31 -10.42 -1.58
C MET A 82 9.31 -9.57 -0.79
N VAL A 83 9.37 -9.78 0.53
CA VAL A 83 10.31 -9.09 1.43
C VAL A 83 11.75 -9.30 1.02
N THR A 84 12.14 -10.55 0.74
CA THR A 84 13.50 -10.90 0.29
C THR A 84 13.86 -10.14 -1.00
N ARG A 85 12.97 -10.17 -2.01
CA ARG A 85 13.19 -9.46 -3.26
C ARG A 85 13.16 -7.93 -3.12
N ALA A 86 12.32 -7.41 -2.23
CA ALA A 86 12.33 -5.99 -1.93
C ALA A 86 13.66 -5.56 -1.35
N ARG A 87 14.21 -6.29 -0.37
CA ARG A 87 15.53 -6.02 0.24
C ARG A 87 16.67 -6.02 -0.78
N GLU A 88 16.65 -6.97 -1.73
CA GLU A 88 17.64 -7.04 -2.80
C GLU A 88 17.61 -5.82 -3.76
N ARG A 89 16.47 -5.14 -3.86
CA ARG A 89 16.21 -4.11 -4.88
C ARG A 89 16.01 -2.71 -4.34
N THR A 90 15.99 -2.55 -3.03
CA THR A 90 15.71 -1.27 -2.34
C THR A 90 16.64 -1.10 -1.14
N ASP A 91 17.96 -1.04 -1.40
CA ASP A 91 19.00 -0.80 -0.39
C ASP A 91 18.86 0.55 0.36
N PHE A 92 18.07 1.45 -0.21
CA PHE A 92 17.71 2.76 0.34
C PHE A 92 16.45 2.75 1.24
N ALA A 93 15.80 1.59 1.44
CA ALA A 93 14.57 1.46 2.22
C ALA A 93 14.69 0.36 3.28
N THR A 94 14.03 0.56 4.43
CA THR A 94 13.89 -0.50 5.43
C THR A 94 12.69 -1.38 5.09
N ILE A 95 12.90 -2.68 4.92
CA ILE A 95 11.84 -3.62 4.56
C ILE A 95 11.53 -4.55 5.72
N TYR A 96 10.28 -4.54 6.17
CA TYR A 96 9.76 -5.36 7.26
C TYR A 96 8.87 -6.49 6.74
N GLN A 97 9.00 -7.67 7.34
CA GLN A 97 8.02 -8.74 7.19
C GLN A 97 6.96 -8.60 8.29
N ALA A 98 5.79 -8.10 7.95
CA ALA A 98 4.69 -7.91 8.90
C ALA A 98 3.35 -7.80 8.16
N ALA A 99 2.25 -8.02 8.90
CA ALA A 99 0.90 -7.78 8.40
C ALA A 99 0.54 -6.29 8.48
N ALA A 100 -0.37 -5.85 7.61
CA ALA A 100 -0.89 -4.49 7.63
C ALA A 100 -1.61 -4.14 8.94
N GLU A 101 -2.12 -5.13 9.62
CA GLU A 101 -2.82 -5.05 10.91
C GLU A 101 -1.91 -4.82 12.12
N GLN A 102 -0.58 -4.88 11.91
CA GLN A 102 0.41 -4.65 12.97
C GLN A 102 1.70 -4.12 12.35
N LEU A 103 1.72 -2.82 12.03
CA LEU A 103 2.87 -2.17 11.42
C LEU A 103 4.01 -2.00 12.45
N PRO A 104 5.25 -2.44 12.11
CA PRO A 104 6.42 -2.31 12.99
C PRO A 104 7.02 -0.89 12.92
N LEU A 105 6.17 0.12 13.10
CA LEU A 105 6.51 1.53 13.01
C LEU A 105 5.88 2.26 14.20
N ASP A 106 6.54 3.29 14.69
CA ASP A 106 6.08 4.11 15.80
C ASP A 106 4.86 4.95 15.41
N ASP A 107 4.09 5.37 16.41
CA ASP A 107 2.96 6.28 16.24
C ASP A 107 3.44 7.61 15.65
N ALA A 108 2.65 8.18 14.76
CA ALA A 108 2.91 9.48 14.14
C ALA A 108 4.36 9.63 13.61
N SER A 109 4.90 8.59 12.99
CA SER A 109 6.28 8.52 12.50
C SER A 109 6.41 8.82 11.00
N VAL A 110 5.31 8.71 10.21
CA VAL A 110 5.33 8.88 8.75
C VAL A 110 4.43 10.02 8.27
N ASP A 111 4.80 10.64 7.16
CA ASP A 111 4.06 11.72 6.52
C ASP A 111 3.12 11.17 5.42
N LEU A 112 3.55 10.08 4.77
CA LEU A 112 2.82 9.44 3.69
C LEU A 112 2.76 7.93 3.91
N ALA A 113 1.55 7.39 3.94
CA ALA A 113 1.30 5.96 3.83
C ALA A 113 0.67 5.66 2.47
N THR A 114 1.10 4.57 1.84
CA THR A 114 0.49 4.06 0.60
C THR A 114 0.15 2.59 0.74
N SER A 115 -0.85 2.14 -0.01
CA SER A 115 -1.08 0.73 -0.29
C SER A 115 -1.61 0.58 -1.70
N THR A 116 -0.99 -0.29 -2.49
CA THR A 116 -1.36 -0.52 -3.88
C THR A 116 -1.55 -2.01 -4.16
N ILE A 117 -2.77 -2.39 -4.60
CA ILE A 117 -3.09 -3.76 -5.04
C ILE A 117 -2.77 -4.80 -3.93
N SER A 118 -3.03 -4.43 -2.69
CA SER A 118 -2.73 -5.24 -1.51
C SER A 118 -3.90 -5.31 -0.53
N PHE A 119 -4.69 -4.24 -0.44
CA PHE A 119 -5.73 -4.06 0.56
C PHE A 119 -6.79 -5.18 0.56
N HIS A 120 -7.16 -5.70 -0.61
CA HIS A 120 -8.12 -6.81 -0.74
C HIS A 120 -7.60 -8.14 -0.15
N HIS A 121 -6.30 -8.24 0.15
CA HIS A 121 -5.68 -9.39 0.82
C HIS A 121 -5.56 -9.22 2.34
N TRP A 122 -5.84 -8.02 2.89
CA TRP A 122 -5.71 -7.81 4.32
C TRP A 122 -6.75 -8.62 5.09
N SER A 123 -6.32 -9.34 6.12
CA SER A 123 -7.19 -10.21 6.93
C SER A 123 -8.24 -9.40 7.69
N ASN A 124 -7.87 -8.20 8.15
CA ASN A 124 -8.75 -7.25 8.81
C ASN A 124 -8.51 -5.83 8.28
N GLN A 125 -9.24 -5.46 7.25
CA GLN A 125 -9.10 -4.17 6.56
C GLN A 125 -9.28 -2.97 7.50
N ALA A 126 -10.22 -3.05 8.46
CA ALA A 126 -10.46 -1.97 9.41
C ALA A 126 -9.25 -1.76 10.34
N LYS A 127 -8.66 -2.86 10.84
CA LYS A 127 -7.47 -2.80 11.68
C LYS A 127 -6.26 -2.30 10.89
N GLY A 128 -6.06 -2.75 9.65
CA GLY A 128 -4.98 -2.26 8.80
C GLY A 128 -5.10 -0.77 8.49
N VAL A 129 -6.31 -0.25 8.23
CA VAL A 129 -6.54 1.19 8.08
C VAL A 129 -6.24 1.92 9.39
N SER A 130 -6.64 1.39 10.54
CA SER A 130 -6.33 1.98 11.84
C SER A 130 -4.83 2.04 12.11
N GLU A 131 -4.07 1.01 11.74
CA GLU A 131 -2.61 0.99 11.82
C GLU A 131 -1.96 2.03 10.89
N ALA A 132 -2.43 2.12 9.63
CA ALA A 132 -1.97 3.16 8.71
C ALA A 132 -2.19 4.57 9.29
N VAL A 133 -3.34 4.79 9.95
CA VAL A 133 -3.64 6.06 10.62
C VAL A 133 -2.79 6.26 11.88
N ARG A 134 -2.54 5.19 12.66
CA ARG A 134 -1.70 5.27 13.87
C ARG A 134 -0.31 5.81 13.52
N VAL A 135 0.32 5.23 12.50
CA VAL A 135 1.69 5.61 12.09
C VAL A 135 1.76 6.97 11.38
N LEU A 136 0.65 7.46 10.80
CA LEU A 136 0.62 8.77 10.16
C LEU A 136 0.71 9.90 11.18
N ARG A 137 1.47 10.95 10.86
CA ARG A 137 1.45 12.24 11.55
C ARG A 137 0.17 13.00 11.25
N VAL A 138 -0.19 13.93 12.11
CA VAL A 138 -1.21 14.96 11.82
C VAL A 138 -0.80 15.72 10.54
N GLY A 139 -1.73 15.92 9.62
CA GLY A 139 -1.46 16.47 8.29
C GLY A 139 -0.96 15.46 7.25
N GLY A 140 -0.60 14.25 7.68
CA GLY A 140 -0.15 13.18 6.79
C GLY A 140 -1.25 12.65 5.87
N LEU A 141 -0.84 11.95 4.82
CA LEU A 141 -1.73 11.40 3.79
C LEU A 141 -1.67 9.86 3.77
N PHE A 142 -2.83 9.22 3.64
CA PHE A 142 -2.95 7.82 3.25
C PHE A 142 -3.55 7.72 1.85
N ILE A 143 -2.85 7.05 0.93
CA ILE A 143 -3.32 6.80 -0.43
C ILE A 143 -3.50 5.31 -0.62
N LEU A 144 -4.73 4.91 -0.83
CA LEU A 144 -5.13 3.53 -1.13
C LEU A 144 -5.53 3.42 -2.60
N ALA A 145 -4.90 2.51 -3.34
CA ALA A 145 -5.27 2.18 -4.71
C ALA A 145 -5.49 0.67 -4.82
N ASP A 146 -6.73 0.25 -5.06
CA ASP A 146 -7.04 -1.17 -5.12
C ASP A 146 -8.10 -1.51 -6.17
N MET A 147 -8.21 -2.80 -6.48
CA MET A 147 -9.11 -3.33 -7.49
C MET A 147 -10.57 -3.36 -7.00
N ASN A 148 -11.50 -3.08 -7.95
CA ASN A 148 -12.95 -3.12 -7.71
C ASN A 148 -13.58 -4.45 -8.15
N LEU A 149 -12.77 -5.45 -8.51
CA LEU A 149 -13.26 -6.70 -9.09
C LEU A 149 -13.55 -7.73 -8.00
N ALA A 150 -14.79 -8.24 -7.98
CA ALA A 150 -15.23 -9.30 -7.08
C ALA A 150 -14.47 -10.65 -7.26
N ALA A 151 -13.73 -10.81 -8.34
CA ALA A 151 -12.99 -12.03 -8.66
C ALA A 151 -11.64 -12.17 -7.92
N HIS A 152 -11.21 -11.15 -7.19
CA HIS A 152 -9.90 -11.13 -6.55
C HIS A 152 -10.01 -10.80 -5.05
N GLY A 153 -10.14 -11.81 -4.22
CA GLY A 153 -10.20 -11.64 -2.76
C GLY A 153 -11.50 -10.98 -2.26
N ASN A 154 -11.39 -10.07 -1.30
CA ASN A 154 -12.49 -9.30 -0.70
C ASN A 154 -12.55 -7.88 -1.29
N PRO A 155 -13.14 -7.66 -2.46
CA PRO A 155 -13.26 -6.32 -3.01
C PRO A 155 -14.16 -5.50 -2.10
N ILE A 156 -13.69 -4.33 -1.76
CA ILE A 156 -14.46 -3.40 -0.94
C ILE A 156 -15.05 -2.30 -1.81
N SER A 157 -16.31 -1.99 -1.59
CA SER A 157 -16.96 -0.90 -2.32
C SER A 157 -16.34 0.46 -1.96
N ARG A 158 -16.47 1.44 -2.87
CA ARG A 158 -15.98 2.81 -2.63
C ARG A 158 -16.57 3.41 -1.35
N SER A 159 -17.85 3.18 -1.08
CA SER A 159 -18.53 3.66 0.14
C SER A 159 -17.96 3.00 1.39
N ALA A 160 -17.67 1.70 1.35
CA ALA A 160 -17.09 1.00 2.49
C ALA A 160 -15.65 1.46 2.79
N VAL A 161 -14.82 1.73 1.77
CA VAL A 161 -13.51 2.37 1.97
C VAL A 161 -13.65 3.74 2.63
N ASN A 162 -14.60 4.57 2.16
CA ASN A 162 -14.85 5.87 2.76
C ASN A 162 -15.25 5.75 4.23
N THR A 163 -16.15 4.81 4.54
CA THR A 163 -16.57 4.54 5.92
C THR A 163 -15.39 4.13 6.80
N LEU A 164 -14.54 3.22 6.33
CA LEU A 164 -13.34 2.80 7.06
C LEU A 164 -12.38 3.97 7.31
N PHE A 165 -12.13 4.81 6.31
CA PHE A 165 -11.26 5.98 6.44
C PHE A 165 -11.81 6.96 7.47
N ILE A 166 -13.09 7.33 7.36
CA ILE A 166 -13.75 8.27 8.28
C ILE A 166 -13.75 7.74 9.71
N ASN A 167 -14.14 6.47 9.90
CA ASN A 167 -14.17 5.83 11.22
C ASN A 167 -12.79 5.72 11.86
N SER A 168 -11.73 5.68 11.06
CA SER A 168 -10.34 5.65 11.53
C SER A 168 -9.73 7.05 11.74
N GLY A 169 -10.49 8.13 11.54
CA GLY A 169 -10.04 9.51 11.78
C GLY A 169 -9.43 10.22 10.56
N LEU A 170 -9.58 9.65 9.34
CA LEU A 170 -9.18 10.31 8.12
C LEU A 170 -10.31 11.16 7.53
N SER A 171 -9.97 12.31 6.96
CA SER A 171 -10.87 13.06 6.07
C SER A 171 -10.61 12.67 4.63
N ILE A 172 -11.65 12.27 3.89
CA ILE A 172 -11.54 11.99 2.46
C ILE A 172 -11.22 13.26 1.70
N ARG A 173 -10.07 13.29 1.03
CA ARG A 173 -9.63 14.41 0.16
C ARG A 173 -10.03 14.20 -1.29
N SER A 174 -9.94 12.96 -1.76
CA SER A 174 -10.40 12.58 -3.10
C SER A 174 -10.67 11.09 -3.20
N GLN A 175 -11.59 10.71 -4.08
CA GLN A 175 -11.80 9.33 -4.48
C GLN A 175 -12.19 9.29 -5.97
N ALA A 176 -11.48 8.51 -6.78
CA ALA A 176 -11.70 8.40 -8.21
C ALA A 176 -11.29 7.03 -8.76
N SER A 177 -11.75 6.69 -9.96
CA SER A 177 -11.35 5.47 -10.69
C SER A 177 -10.79 5.83 -12.09
N PRO A 178 -9.66 6.55 -12.16
CA PRO A 178 -9.07 6.99 -13.42
C PRO A 178 -8.36 5.86 -14.20
N VAL A 179 -8.14 4.72 -13.56
CA VAL A 179 -7.62 3.50 -14.18
C VAL A 179 -8.74 2.47 -14.13
N PRO A 180 -9.09 1.82 -15.26
CA PRO A 180 -10.13 0.81 -15.29
C PRO A 180 -9.92 -0.22 -14.18
N PHE A 181 -11.03 -0.60 -13.51
CA PHE A 181 -11.05 -1.59 -12.42
C PHE A 181 -10.31 -1.20 -11.13
N PHE A 182 -9.81 0.02 -11.01
CA PHE A 182 -9.12 0.49 -9.80
C PHE A 182 -9.81 1.70 -9.19
N THR A 183 -9.94 1.69 -7.86
CA THR A 183 -10.32 2.87 -7.07
C THR A 183 -9.11 3.40 -6.33
N PHE A 184 -8.97 4.72 -6.36
CA PHE A 184 -7.96 5.48 -5.64
C PHE A 184 -8.66 6.33 -4.60
N THR A 185 -8.30 6.19 -3.33
CA THR A 185 -8.82 6.99 -2.23
C THR A 185 -7.67 7.68 -1.52
N VAL A 186 -7.79 8.98 -1.32
CA VAL A 186 -6.83 9.80 -0.57
C VAL A 186 -7.51 10.27 0.70
N GLY A 187 -6.97 9.88 1.84
CA GLY A 187 -7.34 10.36 3.16
C GLY A 187 -6.25 11.25 3.76
N GLY A 188 -6.64 12.27 4.49
CA GLY A 188 -5.74 13.12 5.28
C GLY A 188 -6.02 12.97 6.77
N LYS A 189 -4.99 12.76 7.60
CA LYS A 189 -5.11 12.74 9.06
C LYS A 189 -5.24 14.18 9.57
N LYS A 190 -6.27 14.40 10.40
CA LYS A 190 -6.53 15.69 11.07
C LYS A 190 -5.71 15.85 12.32
#